data_87b9111f559bab08708cb664ad67a5fc
#
_entry.id   87b9111f559bab08708cb664ad67a5fc
#
_cell.length_a   1.000
_cell.length_b   1.000
_cell.length_c   1.000
_cell.angle_alpha   90.00
_cell.angle_beta   90.00
_cell.angle_gamma   90.00
#
_symmetry.space_group_name_H-M   'P 1'
#
loop_
_entity.id
_entity.type
_entity.pdbx_description
1 polymer ?
#
loop_
_entity_poly.entity_id
_entity_poly.type
_entity_poly.pdbx_seq_one_letter_code
_entity_poly.pdbx_strand_id
1 'polypeptide(L)'
;MASAALRLNSSLYFAGHARSWGGAGVAFLDHDPAAEGKGAFARAWLISQAQLDDVIAQENGRSLPSRSVDVDRVVAETRVALGPGRYQTVLHVGNHAGHPMVTFTSPWSLADVVAGKTCLALNGPSPRYEEMIAAGLAETHGFNRAQAEAYLRTTIGYGAFEETPADFWSSADSTGIAALAARVAWGRRQATSEGTGRVRAHQRRAADGQLSQVRSHHRRR
;
A
#
# COMPACT_ATOMS: atom_id res chain seq x y z
N MET A 1 1.19 8.42 12.59
CA MET A 1 1.83 7.25 11.97
C MET A 1 3.17 7.71 11.42
N ALA A 2 4.27 7.04 11.79
CA ALA A 2 5.60 7.38 11.27
C ALA A 2 5.75 6.86 9.84
N SER A 3 6.44 7.62 8.99
CA SER A 3 6.74 7.22 7.61
C SER A 3 8.14 7.65 7.21
N ALA A 4 8.74 6.96 6.25
CA ALA A 4 10.07 7.25 5.72
C ALA A 4 10.06 7.22 4.19
N ALA A 5 10.81 8.14 3.58
CA ALA A 5 11.13 8.11 2.16
C ALA A 5 12.27 7.10 1.92
N LEU A 6 12.12 6.22 0.96
CA LEU A 6 13.04 5.13 0.68
C LEU A 6 13.29 4.97 -0.81
N ARG A 7 14.42 4.36 -1.15
CA ARG A 7 14.66 3.79 -2.46
C ARG A 7 14.90 2.29 -2.30
N LEU A 8 14.05 1.49 -2.92
CA LEU A 8 14.12 0.03 -2.85
C LEU A 8 15.10 -0.51 -3.88
N ASN A 9 15.69 -1.66 -3.57
CA ASN A 9 16.55 -2.38 -4.51
C ASN A 9 15.73 -3.33 -5.41
N SER A 10 14.60 -2.85 -5.90
CA SER A 10 13.73 -3.58 -6.85
C SER A 10 13.13 -2.58 -7.83
N SER A 11 12.95 -3.00 -9.08
CA SER A 11 12.39 -2.14 -10.12
C SER A 11 10.87 -2.04 -10.02
N LEU A 12 10.34 -0.88 -10.37
CA LEU A 12 8.90 -0.70 -10.60
C LEU A 12 8.59 -1.04 -12.05
N TYR A 13 7.42 -1.63 -12.30
CA TYR A 13 6.87 -1.81 -13.65
C TYR A 13 5.36 -1.63 -13.65
N PHE A 14 4.81 -1.28 -14.83
CA PHE A 14 3.37 -1.12 -15.04
C PHE A 14 2.82 -2.28 -15.86
N ALA A 15 1.75 -2.91 -15.39
CA ALA A 15 1.14 -4.05 -16.05
C ALA A 15 -0.33 -4.24 -15.68
N GLY A 16 -1.00 -5.13 -16.41
CA GLY A 16 -2.38 -5.52 -16.18
C GLY A 16 -3.39 -4.45 -16.57
N HIS A 17 -4.66 -4.73 -16.30
CA HIS A 17 -5.78 -3.84 -16.59
C HIS A 17 -6.57 -3.58 -15.33
N ALA A 18 -6.61 -2.33 -14.88
CA ALA A 18 -7.36 -1.92 -13.70
C ALA A 18 -8.58 -1.10 -14.09
N ARG A 19 -9.77 -1.64 -13.88
CA ARG A 19 -11.05 -0.99 -14.20
C ARG A 19 -11.19 0.38 -13.54
N SER A 20 -10.75 0.52 -12.29
CA SER A 20 -10.76 1.78 -11.55
C SER A 20 -9.90 2.89 -12.19
N TRP A 21 -9.00 2.52 -13.09
CA TRP A 21 -8.10 3.41 -13.81
C TRP A 21 -8.34 3.41 -15.32
N GLY A 22 -9.58 3.09 -15.75
CA GLY A 22 -9.95 3.11 -17.18
C GLY A 22 -9.27 2.03 -18.01
N GLY A 23 -8.93 0.87 -17.42
CA GLY A 23 -8.21 -0.18 -18.10
C GLY A 23 -6.70 -0.05 -18.07
N ALA A 24 -6.18 1.02 -17.50
CA ALA A 24 -4.74 1.25 -17.41
C ALA A 24 -4.02 0.19 -16.55
N GLY A 25 -2.72 0.06 -16.79
CA GLY A 25 -1.81 -0.69 -15.96
C GLY A 25 -1.65 -0.05 -14.58
N VAL A 26 -1.31 -0.90 -13.61
CA VAL A 26 -0.97 -0.47 -12.26
C VAL A 26 0.45 -0.87 -11.93
N ALA A 27 1.01 -0.21 -10.90
CA ALA A 27 2.37 -0.43 -10.48
C ALA A 27 2.54 -1.75 -9.72
N PHE A 28 3.57 -2.48 -10.08
CA PHE A 28 4.08 -3.65 -9.38
C PHE A 28 5.57 -3.48 -9.09
N LEU A 29 6.02 -4.06 -8.00
CA LEU A 29 7.44 -4.17 -7.69
C LEU A 29 7.96 -5.50 -8.22
N ASP A 30 9.11 -5.49 -8.89
CA ASP A 30 9.74 -6.72 -9.35
C ASP A 30 10.26 -7.55 -8.17
N HIS A 31 10.32 -8.86 -8.38
CA HIS A 31 10.85 -9.81 -7.40
C HIS A 31 12.38 -9.77 -7.33
N ASP A 32 13.01 -9.42 -8.44
CA ASP A 32 14.46 -9.43 -8.57
C ASP A 32 15.07 -8.07 -8.23
N PRO A 33 16.34 -8.05 -7.79
CA PRO A 33 17.05 -6.80 -7.57
C PRO A 33 17.10 -5.94 -8.83
N ALA A 34 16.91 -4.64 -8.65
CA ALA A 34 17.06 -3.69 -9.72
C ALA A 34 18.52 -3.55 -10.16
N ALA A 35 18.75 -3.24 -11.43
CA ALA A 35 20.03 -2.75 -11.89
C ALA A 35 20.41 -1.46 -11.12
N GLU A 36 21.70 -1.18 -11.02
CA GLU A 36 22.21 -0.01 -10.31
C GLU A 36 21.48 1.28 -10.77
N GLY A 37 21.03 2.06 -9.80
CA GLY A 37 20.30 3.30 -10.08
C GLY A 37 18.86 3.14 -10.56
N LYS A 38 18.33 1.92 -10.71
CA LYS A 38 16.97 1.64 -11.22
C LYS A 38 15.95 1.26 -10.14
N GLY A 39 16.35 1.28 -8.87
CA GLY A 39 15.44 0.95 -7.77
C GLY A 39 14.22 1.88 -7.66
N ALA A 40 13.12 1.35 -7.16
CA ALA A 40 11.87 2.08 -7.01
C ALA A 40 11.91 3.10 -5.87
N PHE A 41 11.38 4.29 -6.09
CA PHE A 41 11.07 5.23 -5.02
C PHE A 41 9.82 4.76 -4.27
N ALA A 42 9.90 4.74 -2.94
CA ALA A 42 8.85 4.23 -2.09
C ALA A 42 8.67 5.09 -0.84
N ARG A 43 7.51 4.93 -0.20
CA ARG A 43 7.23 5.44 1.13
C ARG A 43 6.90 4.27 2.04
N ALA A 44 7.69 4.08 3.09
CA ALA A 44 7.38 3.12 4.14
C ALA A 44 6.50 3.76 5.22
N TRP A 45 5.65 2.94 5.83
CA TRP A 45 4.80 3.29 6.94
C TRP A 45 5.02 2.30 8.08
N LEU A 46 5.23 2.81 9.30
CA LEU A 46 5.23 1.96 10.47
C LEU A 46 3.79 1.63 10.86
N ILE A 47 3.41 0.37 10.65
CA ILE A 47 2.05 -0.14 10.88
C ILE A 47 2.10 -1.39 11.76
N SER A 48 0.98 -1.71 12.40
CA SER A 48 0.84 -2.98 13.11
C SER A 48 0.59 -4.14 12.14
N GLN A 49 0.82 -5.37 12.61
CA GLN A 49 0.48 -6.60 11.87
C GLN A 49 -0.98 -6.60 11.40
N ALA A 50 -1.92 -6.26 12.28
CA ALA A 50 -3.33 -6.20 11.93
C ALA A 50 -3.64 -5.20 10.80
N GLN A 51 -2.95 -4.04 10.79
CA GLN A 51 -3.09 -3.07 9.71
C GLN A 51 -2.51 -3.57 8.39
N LEU A 52 -1.42 -4.33 8.43
CA LEU A 52 -0.86 -4.98 7.24
C LEU A 52 -1.85 -5.99 6.65
N ASP A 53 -2.42 -6.83 7.51
CA ASP A 53 -3.42 -7.82 7.11
C ASP A 53 -4.66 -7.17 6.48
N ASP A 54 -5.14 -6.08 7.07
CA ASP A 54 -6.27 -5.30 6.55
C ASP A 54 -5.97 -4.71 5.16
N VAL A 55 -4.77 -4.15 4.97
CA VAL A 55 -4.37 -3.56 3.68
C VAL A 55 -4.29 -4.64 2.61
N ILE A 56 -3.65 -5.77 2.88
CA ILE A 56 -3.54 -6.89 1.93
C ILE A 56 -4.91 -7.45 1.58
N ALA A 57 -5.80 -7.59 2.57
CA ALA A 57 -7.17 -8.05 2.33
C ALA A 57 -7.96 -7.08 1.43
N GLN A 58 -7.84 -5.78 1.66
CA GLN A 58 -8.51 -4.75 0.87
C GLN A 58 -8.04 -4.73 -0.59
N GLU A 59 -6.73 -4.85 -0.82
CA GLU A 59 -6.15 -4.89 -2.15
C GLU A 59 -6.60 -6.12 -2.96
N ASN A 60 -6.91 -7.20 -2.27
CA ASN A 60 -7.35 -8.43 -2.91
C ASN A 60 -8.88 -8.59 -2.93
N GLY A 61 -9.64 -7.54 -2.57
CA GLY A 61 -11.11 -7.58 -2.60
C GLY A 61 -11.73 -8.60 -1.67
N ARG A 62 -11.02 -9.01 -0.63
CA ARG A 62 -11.50 -9.98 0.36
C ARG A 62 -12.01 -9.26 1.60
N SER A 63 -12.96 -9.87 2.27
CA SER A 63 -13.17 -9.62 3.69
C SER A 63 -11.88 -9.97 4.44
N LEU A 64 -11.63 -9.32 5.58
CA LEU A 64 -10.44 -9.49 6.41
C LEU A 64 -9.93 -10.93 6.40
N PRO A 65 -8.61 -11.17 6.26
CA PRO A 65 -8.07 -12.51 6.15
C PRO A 65 -8.36 -13.28 7.43
N SER A 66 -8.75 -14.53 7.27
CA SER A 66 -8.87 -15.48 8.38
C SER A 66 -7.50 -15.87 8.98
N ARG A 67 -6.41 -15.50 8.31
CA ARG A 67 -5.02 -15.75 8.73
C ARG A 67 -4.21 -14.49 8.55
N SER A 68 -3.46 -14.16 9.59
CA SER A 68 -2.44 -13.10 9.56
C SER A 68 -1.30 -13.49 8.62
N VAL A 69 -0.70 -12.49 7.96
CA VAL A 69 0.51 -12.68 7.18
C VAL A 69 1.66 -13.01 8.14
N ASP A 70 2.30 -14.13 7.92
CA ASP A 70 3.47 -14.54 8.71
C ASP A 70 4.70 -13.72 8.24
N VAL A 71 4.95 -12.59 8.89
CA VAL A 71 6.05 -11.68 8.55
C VAL A 71 7.41 -12.32 8.79
N ASP A 72 7.56 -13.16 9.83
CA ASP A 72 8.82 -13.85 10.10
C ASP A 72 9.16 -14.83 8.97
N ARG A 73 8.15 -15.53 8.47
CA ARG A 73 8.29 -16.37 7.28
C ARG A 73 8.66 -15.56 6.04
N VAL A 74 8.02 -14.39 5.82
CA VAL A 74 8.35 -13.50 4.68
C VAL A 74 9.80 -13.01 4.77
N VAL A 75 10.27 -12.69 5.97
CA VAL A 75 11.67 -12.29 6.20
C VAL A 75 12.64 -13.45 5.90
N ALA A 76 12.33 -14.66 6.36
CA ALA A 76 13.18 -15.84 6.17
C ALA A 76 13.23 -16.29 4.69
N GLU A 77 12.09 -16.30 4.00
CA GLU A 77 11.97 -16.77 2.61
C GLU A 77 12.14 -15.65 1.57
N THR A 78 12.26 -14.39 2.01
CA THR A 78 12.31 -13.18 1.18
C THR A 78 11.02 -12.92 0.40
N ARG A 79 10.29 -13.96 0.02
CA ARG A 79 9.06 -13.90 -0.76
C ARG A 79 8.11 -15.02 -0.35
N VAL A 80 6.84 -14.68 -0.11
CA VAL A 80 5.78 -15.64 0.21
C VAL A 80 4.55 -15.35 -0.65
N ALA A 81 4.09 -16.36 -1.39
CA ALA A 81 2.82 -16.30 -2.09
C ALA A 81 1.66 -16.67 -1.16
N LEU A 82 0.72 -15.77 -0.99
CA LEU A 82 -0.52 -15.99 -0.21
C LEU A 82 -1.63 -16.62 -1.06
N GLY A 83 -1.47 -16.58 -2.40
CA GLY A 83 -2.42 -17.10 -3.36
C GLY A 83 -2.10 -16.62 -4.78
N PRO A 84 -2.94 -16.94 -5.77
CA PRO A 84 -2.70 -16.64 -7.18
C PRO A 84 -3.14 -15.22 -7.59
N GLY A 85 -3.67 -14.42 -6.68
CA GLY A 85 -4.21 -13.10 -6.97
C GLY A 85 -3.13 -12.06 -7.25
N ARG A 86 -3.54 -10.96 -7.89
CA ARG A 86 -2.68 -9.89 -8.40
C ARG A 86 -1.76 -9.27 -7.34
N TYR A 87 -2.19 -9.17 -6.08
CA TYR A 87 -1.43 -8.58 -4.97
C TYR A 87 -1.26 -9.58 -3.83
N GLN A 88 -1.07 -10.86 -4.15
CA GLN A 88 -0.96 -11.93 -3.18
C GLN A 88 0.45 -12.50 -3.02
N THR A 89 1.45 -11.82 -3.53
CA THR A 89 2.85 -12.12 -3.22
C THR A 89 3.40 -11.04 -2.31
N VAL A 90 3.85 -11.43 -1.13
CA VAL A 90 4.47 -10.53 -0.15
C VAL A 90 5.98 -10.67 -0.26
N LEU A 91 6.67 -9.53 -0.34
CA LEU A 91 8.14 -9.45 -0.44
C LEU A 91 8.69 -8.79 0.82
N HIS A 92 9.82 -9.32 1.32
CA HIS A 92 10.71 -8.62 2.22
C HIS A 92 11.66 -7.75 1.39
N VAL A 93 11.60 -6.44 1.56
CA VAL A 93 12.38 -5.47 0.78
C VAL A 93 13.48 -4.79 1.59
N GLY A 94 13.92 -5.43 2.67
CA GLY A 94 14.97 -4.96 3.58
C GLY A 94 14.44 -4.55 4.94
N ASN A 95 15.26 -3.83 5.71
CA ASN A 95 14.92 -3.35 7.04
C ASN A 95 15.09 -1.83 7.14
N HIS A 96 14.26 -1.19 7.96
CA HIS A 96 14.39 0.23 8.29
C HIS A 96 14.17 0.44 9.78
N ALA A 97 15.09 1.14 10.44
CA ALA A 97 15.03 1.45 11.88
C ALA A 97 14.75 0.21 12.78
N GLY A 98 15.34 -0.95 12.42
CA GLY A 98 15.18 -2.21 13.18
C GLY A 98 13.89 -2.99 12.88
N HIS A 99 13.04 -2.51 11.97
CA HIS A 99 11.81 -3.19 11.57
C HIS A 99 11.93 -3.78 10.16
N PRO A 100 11.38 -4.99 9.90
CA PRO A 100 11.31 -5.52 8.55
C PRO A 100 10.39 -4.67 7.69
N MET A 101 10.81 -4.40 6.46
CA MET A 101 9.99 -3.76 5.46
C MET A 101 9.39 -4.82 4.55
N VAL A 102 8.07 -4.84 4.46
CA VAL A 102 7.35 -5.75 3.58
C VAL A 102 6.43 -4.96 2.65
N THR A 103 6.25 -5.50 1.46
CA THR A 103 5.28 -5.00 0.48
C THR A 103 4.60 -6.16 -0.22
N PHE A 104 3.57 -5.89 -1.00
CA PHE A 104 2.91 -6.91 -1.79
C PHE A 104 2.92 -6.52 -3.28
N THR A 105 2.99 -7.53 -4.13
CA THR A 105 3.12 -7.38 -5.58
C THR A 105 2.45 -8.54 -6.31
N SER A 106 2.64 -8.59 -7.63
CA SER A 106 2.13 -9.68 -8.47
C SER A 106 2.86 -11.00 -8.16
N PRO A 107 2.26 -12.16 -8.46
CA PRO A 107 2.93 -13.44 -8.32
C PRO A 107 4.01 -13.68 -9.39
N TRP A 108 4.10 -12.85 -10.41
CA TRP A 108 5.03 -13.00 -11.52
C TRP A 108 6.16 -11.95 -11.45
N SER A 109 7.37 -12.38 -11.80
CA SER A 109 8.50 -11.48 -11.99
C SER A 109 8.32 -10.60 -13.22
N LEU A 110 9.02 -9.48 -13.29
CA LEU A 110 9.07 -8.66 -14.49
C LEU A 110 9.57 -9.45 -15.70
N ALA A 111 10.56 -10.33 -15.51
CA ALA A 111 11.09 -11.17 -16.56
C ALA A 111 10.02 -12.10 -17.16
N ASP A 112 9.15 -12.68 -16.34
CA ASP A 112 8.04 -13.52 -16.81
C ASP A 112 6.99 -12.71 -17.58
N VAL A 113 6.68 -11.51 -17.12
CA VAL A 113 5.75 -10.57 -17.76
C VAL A 113 6.28 -10.16 -19.14
N VAL A 114 7.54 -9.73 -19.21
CA VAL A 114 8.19 -9.34 -20.48
C VAL A 114 8.28 -10.50 -21.46
N ALA A 115 8.53 -11.71 -20.96
CA ALA A 115 8.60 -12.92 -21.79
C ALA A 115 7.21 -13.45 -22.22
N GLY A 116 6.11 -12.81 -21.80
CA GLY A 116 4.75 -13.27 -22.13
C GLY A 116 4.38 -14.62 -21.52
N LYS A 117 5.04 -15.02 -20.44
CA LYS A 117 4.79 -16.30 -19.76
C LYS A 117 3.64 -16.26 -18.76
N THR A 118 2.95 -15.12 -18.67
CA THR A 118 1.90 -14.88 -17.69
C THR A 118 0.65 -14.31 -18.36
N CYS A 119 -0.47 -14.30 -17.63
CA CYS A 119 -1.67 -13.58 -18.07
C CYS A 119 -1.58 -12.06 -17.81
N LEU A 120 -0.52 -11.59 -17.16
CA LEU A 120 -0.28 -10.17 -16.89
C LEU A 120 0.53 -9.59 -18.06
N ALA A 121 -0.03 -8.66 -18.81
CA ALA A 121 0.65 -7.95 -19.89
C ALA A 121 1.15 -6.59 -19.42
N LEU A 122 2.26 -6.09 -19.98
CA LEU A 122 2.69 -4.72 -19.79
C LEU A 122 1.60 -3.76 -20.26
N ASN A 123 1.30 -2.75 -19.46
CA ASN A 123 0.29 -1.74 -19.76
C ASN A 123 0.59 -0.48 -18.95
N GLY A 124 0.58 0.68 -19.57
CA GLY A 124 0.94 1.95 -18.93
C GLY A 124 -0.11 2.49 -17.96
N PRO A 125 0.27 3.44 -17.11
CA PRO A 125 -0.66 4.13 -16.23
C PRO A 125 -1.57 5.07 -17.03
N SER A 126 -2.83 5.24 -16.59
CA SER A 126 -3.65 6.33 -17.09
C SER A 126 -3.12 7.69 -16.59
N PRO A 127 -3.44 8.80 -17.28
CA PRO A 127 -3.02 10.14 -16.85
C PRO A 127 -3.41 10.44 -15.39
N ARG A 128 -4.60 10.03 -14.97
CA ARG A 128 -5.07 10.18 -13.59
C ARG A 128 -4.25 9.36 -12.58
N TYR A 129 -3.84 8.14 -12.95
CA TYR A 129 -2.99 7.30 -12.09
C TYR A 129 -1.58 7.85 -12.02
N GLU A 130 -1.05 8.35 -13.13
CA GLU A 130 0.24 9.02 -13.19
C GLU A 130 0.29 10.27 -12.30
N GLU A 131 -0.74 11.12 -12.35
CA GLU A 131 -0.87 12.29 -11.47
C GLU A 131 -0.85 11.91 -9.99
N MET A 132 -1.52 10.82 -9.62
CA MET A 132 -1.53 10.33 -8.24
C MET A 132 -0.14 9.86 -7.80
N ILE A 133 0.59 9.15 -8.65
CA ILE A 133 1.96 8.71 -8.35
C ILE A 133 2.89 9.93 -8.25
N ALA A 134 2.79 10.87 -9.19
CA ALA A 134 3.59 12.09 -9.19
C ALA A 134 3.37 12.94 -7.92
N ALA A 135 2.12 13.04 -7.46
CA ALA A 135 1.80 13.69 -6.19
C ALA A 135 2.45 12.99 -4.99
N GLY A 136 2.44 11.65 -4.98
CA GLY A 136 3.12 10.85 -3.95
C GLY A 136 4.65 11.02 -3.96
N LEU A 137 5.26 11.10 -5.14
CA LEU A 137 6.69 11.39 -5.30
C LEU A 137 7.05 12.80 -4.83
N ALA A 138 6.21 13.79 -5.14
CA ALA A 138 6.39 15.16 -4.67
C ALA A 138 6.30 15.24 -3.14
N GLU A 139 5.28 14.64 -2.53
CA GLU A 139 5.06 14.63 -1.07
C GLU A 139 6.19 13.91 -0.33
N THR A 140 6.68 12.80 -0.89
CA THR A 140 7.58 11.89 -0.17
C THR A 140 9.06 12.19 -0.44
N HIS A 141 9.39 12.54 -1.68
CA HIS A 141 10.77 12.69 -2.15
C HIS A 141 11.11 14.11 -2.61
N GLY A 142 10.14 15.03 -2.55
CA GLY A 142 10.34 16.42 -3.00
C GLY A 142 10.48 16.58 -4.51
N PHE A 143 10.02 15.61 -5.31
CA PHE A 143 10.10 15.69 -6.77
C PHE A 143 9.24 16.84 -7.28
N ASN A 144 9.77 17.60 -8.20
CA ASN A 144 8.93 18.45 -9.04
C ASN A 144 8.28 17.60 -10.15
N ARG A 145 7.32 18.20 -10.88
CA ARG A 145 6.59 17.52 -11.94
C ARG A 145 7.50 16.90 -13.00
N ALA A 146 8.48 17.63 -13.47
CA ALA A 146 9.40 17.17 -14.51
C ALA A 146 10.25 15.96 -14.02
N GLN A 147 10.68 15.98 -12.77
CA GLN A 147 11.40 14.84 -12.15
C GLN A 147 10.52 13.61 -12.02
N ALA A 148 9.26 13.77 -11.59
CA ALA A 148 8.32 12.67 -11.50
C ALA A 148 8.02 12.05 -12.87
N GLU A 149 7.74 12.88 -13.87
CA GLU A 149 7.53 12.44 -15.26
C GLU A 149 8.78 11.72 -15.81
N ALA A 150 9.97 12.27 -15.62
CA ALA A 150 11.22 11.66 -16.07
C ALA A 150 11.43 10.27 -15.44
N TYR A 151 11.16 10.13 -14.14
CA TYR A 151 11.23 8.85 -13.45
C TYR A 151 10.20 7.84 -14.04
N LEU A 152 8.94 8.24 -14.16
CA LEU A 152 7.87 7.37 -14.66
C LEU A 152 8.13 6.92 -16.11
N ARG A 153 8.64 7.79 -16.97
CA ARG A 153 9.02 7.46 -18.36
C ARG A 153 10.11 6.38 -18.44
N THR A 154 10.94 6.23 -17.41
CA THR A 154 11.96 5.17 -17.36
C THR A 154 11.42 3.86 -16.81
N THR A 155 10.18 3.85 -16.31
CA THR A 155 9.54 2.67 -15.73
C THR A 155 9.01 1.77 -16.86
N ILE A 156 9.34 0.48 -16.78
CA ILE A 156 8.91 -0.50 -17.79
C ILE A 156 7.37 -0.57 -17.82
N GLY A 157 6.82 -0.59 -19.02
CA GLY A 157 5.37 -0.57 -19.25
C GLY A 157 4.76 0.83 -19.35
N TYR A 158 5.48 1.90 -19.04
CA TYR A 158 4.93 3.27 -19.01
C TYR A 158 4.27 3.70 -20.33
N GLY A 159 4.86 3.43 -21.47
CA GLY A 159 4.33 3.82 -22.79
C GLY A 159 3.31 2.86 -23.41
N ALA A 160 2.91 1.82 -22.71
CA ALA A 160 2.07 0.75 -23.25
C ALA A 160 0.57 0.94 -22.97
N PHE A 161 0.14 2.13 -22.47
CA PHE A 161 -1.28 2.36 -22.18
C PHE A 161 -2.10 2.47 -23.46
N GLU A 162 -3.10 1.58 -23.57
CA GLU A 162 -4.17 1.66 -24.56
C GLU A 162 -5.48 1.85 -23.80
N GLU A 163 -6.21 2.91 -24.13
CA GLU A 163 -7.51 3.18 -23.50
C GLU A 163 -8.50 2.06 -23.91
N THR A 164 -8.99 1.35 -22.93
CA THR A 164 -9.96 0.28 -23.19
C THR A 164 -11.37 0.85 -23.25
N PRO A 165 -12.15 0.60 -24.31
CA PRO A 165 -13.52 1.06 -24.41
C PRO A 165 -14.36 0.65 -23.21
N ALA A 166 -15.26 1.54 -22.76
CA ALA A 166 -16.04 1.38 -21.52
C ALA A 166 -16.94 0.12 -21.51
N ASP A 167 -17.34 -0.37 -22.66
CA ASP A 167 -18.17 -1.55 -22.87
C ASP A 167 -17.43 -2.89 -22.73
N PHE A 168 -16.09 -2.87 -22.75
CA PHE A 168 -15.27 -4.07 -22.51
C PHE A 168 -15.44 -4.66 -21.09
N TRP A 169 -15.94 -3.86 -20.15
CA TRP A 169 -15.94 -4.19 -18.72
C TRP A 169 -17.22 -4.86 -18.22
N SER A 170 -17.92 -5.65 -19.02
CA SER A 170 -19.24 -6.17 -18.67
C SER A 170 -19.30 -7.27 -17.61
N SER A 171 -18.21 -7.73 -17.03
CA SER A 171 -18.26 -8.63 -15.85
C SER A 171 -16.93 -8.75 -15.09
N ALA A 172 -16.98 -8.75 -13.81
CA ALA A 172 -16.20 -9.49 -12.81
C ALA A 172 -15.05 -8.86 -12.03
N ASP A 173 -14.63 -7.60 -12.17
CA ASP A 173 -13.58 -7.08 -11.26
C ASP A 173 -13.90 -5.69 -10.69
N SER A 174 -14.75 -5.66 -9.66
CA SER A 174 -15.18 -4.41 -9.01
C SER A 174 -14.36 -4.01 -7.77
N THR A 175 -13.20 -4.60 -7.55
CA THR A 175 -12.34 -4.31 -6.39
C THR A 175 -11.05 -3.65 -6.83
N GLY A 176 -11.10 -2.35 -6.99
CA GLY A 176 -9.97 -1.60 -7.50
C GLY A 176 -9.30 -0.69 -6.47
N ILE A 177 -8.04 -0.48 -6.70
CA ILE A 177 -7.09 0.41 -6.00
C ILE A 177 -7.60 1.86 -5.76
N ALA A 178 -8.61 2.34 -6.51
CA ALA A 178 -9.26 3.62 -6.24
C ALA A 178 -9.85 3.72 -4.82
N ALA A 179 -10.17 2.56 -4.22
CA ALA A 179 -10.60 2.49 -2.83
C ALA A 179 -9.43 2.75 -1.85
N LEU A 180 -8.17 2.46 -2.22
CA LEU A 180 -7.02 2.62 -1.34
C LEU A 180 -6.62 4.08 -1.16
N ALA A 181 -6.49 4.85 -2.25
CA ALA A 181 -6.15 6.28 -2.16
C ALA A 181 -7.24 7.07 -1.41
N ALA A 182 -8.52 6.76 -1.64
CA ALA A 182 -9.64 7.34 -0.91
C ALA A 182 -9.70 6.85 0.56
N ARG A 183 -9.31 5.60 0.85
CA ARG A 183 -9.36 5.02 2.19
C ARG A 183 -8.15 5.32 3.06
N VAL A 184 -6.97 5.49 2.50
CA VAL A 184 -5.82 6.04 3.24
C VAL A 184 -6.13 7.47 3.70
N ALA A 185 -6.78 8.28 2.86
CA ALA A 185 -7.29 9.61 3.25
C ALA A 185 -8.47 9.54 4.25
N TRP A 186 -9.30 8.50 4.20
CA TRP A 186 -10.41 8.26 5.12
C TRP A 186 -9.95 7.65 6.43
N GLY A 187 -8.99 6.73 6.44
CA GLY A 187 -8.34 6.20 7.64
C GLY A 187 -7.62 7.28 8.44
N ARG A 188 -7.04 8.31 7.78
CA ARG A 188 -6.53 9.51 8.46
C ARG A 188 -7.64 10.28 9.20
N ARG A 189 -8.84 10.37 8.67
CA ARG A 189 -9.96 11.08 9.31
C ARG A 189 -10.57 10.32 10.47
N GLN A 190 -10.60 9.01 10.42
CA GLN A 190 -11.10 8.18 11.53
C GLN A 190 -10.08 8.04 12.66
N ALA A 191 -8.80 7.87 12.37
CA ALA A 191 -7.75 7.81 13.39
C ALA A 191 -7.67 9.10 14.23
N THR A 192 -7.95 10.26 13.62
CA THR A 192 -8.04 11.55 14.36
C THR A 192 -9.33 11.68 15.19
N SER A 193 -10.44 11.08 14.77
CA SER A 193 -11.70 11.13 15.52
C SER A 193 -11.76 10.12 16.67
N GLU A 194 -11.17 8.94 16.52
CA GLU A 194 -11.09 7.93 17.58
C GLU A 194 -10.02 8.27 18.63
N GLY A 195 -8.90 8.89 18.22
CA GLY A 195 -7.86 9.37 19.13
C GLY A 195 -8.38 10.43 20.09
N THR A 196 -9.19 11.38 19.63
CA THR A 196 -9.82 12.41 20.44
C THR A 196 -10.94 11.86 21.35
N GLY A 197 -11.66 10.83 20.92
CA GLY A 197 -12.69 10.17 21.72
C GLY A 197 -12.10 9.37 22.88
N ARG A 198 -11.02 8.63 22.68
CA ARG A 198 -10.34 7.85 23.73
C ARG A 198 -9.64 8.73 24.78
N VAL A 199 -9.01 9.81 24.37
CA VAL A 199 -8.37 10.75 25.31
C VAL A 199 -9.43 11.41 26.21
N ARG A 200 -10.58 11.81 25.67
CA ARG A 200 -11.69 12.37 26.47
C ARG A 200 -12.34 11.36 27.41
N ALA A 201 -12.45 10.10 27.00
CA ALA A 201 -12.99 9.03 27.85
C ALA A 201 -12.03 8.71 29.02
N HIS A 202 -10.71 8.70 28.79
CA HIS A 202 -9.71 8.49 29.85
C HIS A 202 -9.65 9.66 30.84
N GLN A 203 -9.78 10.90 30.37
CA GLN A 203 -9.82 12.08 31.24
C GLN A 203 -11.09 12.14 32.09
N ARG A 204 -12.26 11.74 31.58
CA ARG A 204 -13.50 11.64 32.36
C ARG A 204 -13.41 10.58 33.45
N ARG A 205 -12.85 9.39 33.18
CA ARG A 205 -12.67 8.34 34.19
C ARG A 205 -11.67 8.72 35.29
N ALA A 206 -10.64 9.50 34.96
CA ALA A 206 -9.70 10.03 35.99
C ALA A 206 -10.36 11.07 36.88
N ALA A 207 -11.20 11.95 36.33
CA ALA A 207 -11.94 12.95 37.12
C ALA A 207 -13.00 12.32 38.03
N ASP A 208 -13.73 11.30 37.54
CA ASP A 208 -14.72 10.58 38.35
C ASP A 208 -14.09 9.74 39.46
N GLY A 209 -12.88 9.19 39.23
CA GLY A 209 -12.11 8.44 40.22
C GLY A 209 -11.62 9.36 41.37
N GLN A 210 -11.22 10.61 41.10
CA GLN A 210 -10.81 11.57 42.13
C GLN A 210 -12.00 12.07 42.98
N LEU A 211 -13.16 12.25 42.36
CA LEU A 211 -14.36 12.67 43.09
C LEU A 211 -14.91 11.59 44.05
N SER A 212 -14.71 10.32 43.73
CA SER A 212 -15.13 9.21 44.61
C SER A 212 -14.22 9.04 45.81
N GLN A 213 -12.93 9.36 45.72
CA GLN A 213 -12.00 9.34 46.86
C GLN A 213 -12.23 10.47 47.84
N VAL A 214 -12.59 11.66 47.37
CA VAL A 214 -12.89 12.80 48.27
C VAL A 214 -14.19 12.57 49.06
N ARG A 215 -15.20 11.86 48.51
CA ARG A 215 -16.44 11.56 49.23
C ARG A 215 -16.30 10.47 50.31
N SER A 216 -15.33 9.56 50.18
CA SER A 216 -15.09 8.51 51.18
C SER A 216 -14.36 8.99 52.43
N HIS A 217 -13.64 10.12 52.36
CA HIS A 217 -12.93 10.71 53.50
C HIS A 217 -13.82 11.57 54.40
N HIS A 218 -14.98 12.04 53.93
CA HIS A 218 -15.91 12.88 54.72
C HIS A 218 -16.98 12.09 55.47
N ARG A 219 -17.00 10.76 55.40
CA ARG A 219 -17.95 9.89 56.15
C ARG A 219 -17.36 9.19 57.37
N ARG A 220 -16.11 9.49 57.77
CA ARG A 220 -15.46 8.93 58.97
C ARG A 220 -14.89 10.03 59.87
N ARG A 221 -15.72 10.98 60.24
CA ARG A 221 -15.54 11.85 61.42
C ARG A 221 -16.90 12.06 62.08
#